data_595bff9a0614b262cfa1b9425e8aed4c
#
_entry.id   595bff9a0614b262cfa1b9425e8aed4c
#
_cell.length_a   1.000
_cell.length_b   1.000
_cell.length_c   1.000
_cell.angle_alpha   90.00
_cell.angle_beta   90.00
_cell.angle_gamma   90.00
#
_symmetry.space_group_name_H-M   'P 1'
#
loop_
_entity.id
_entity.type
_entity.pdbx_description
1 polymer ?
#
loop_
_entity_poly.entity_id
_entity_poly.type
_entity_poly.pdbx_seq_one_letter_code
_entity_poly.pdbx_strand_id
1 'polypeptide(L)'
;MEKIDPSAKENLISEFRMLRLSAPASKAYLALLPKSNVSASVLCKETGIPDSKIYYALSELSKKGMIIVQNGTPNTYKAIHPREAVGNLKQLMSENLSKQLRRADNLAVTLSPIFESVEGKEEIDLAYIIRGQRNIARRMKDLVDSAKKEILVLISEEYLWDRLSLSLAKVDDSIEVKTAIPRKLQNMSQKETTLFKTLECPINVVMSDMEMLITVSSWENEVAVMTNDKALMTMSMEYYENPKCCKCA
;
A
#
# COMPACT_ATOMS: atom_id res chain seq x y z
N MET A 1 -17.23 31.04 -28.30
CA MET A 1 -17.27 30.07 -27.17
C MET A 1 -16.91 28.71 -27.76
N GLU A 2 -15.72 28.27 -27.53
CA GLU A 2 -15.28 26.92 -27.96
C GLU A 2 -16.13 25.87 -27.24
N LYS A 3 -16.88 25.09 -27.99
CA LYS A 3 -17.57 23.92 -27.45
C LYS A 3 -16.53 22.85 -27.19
N ILE A 4 -16.42 22.40 -25.94
CA ILE A 4 -15.59 21.23 -25.59
C ILE A 4 -16.02 20.09 -26.51
N ASP A 5 -15.07 19.53 -27.23
CA ASP A 5 -15.27 18.36 -28.10
C ASP A 5 -15.95 17.21 -27.31
N PRO A 6 -16.95 16.52 -27.89
CA PRO A 6 -17.65 15.43 -27.21
C PRO A 6 -16.73 14.36 -26.62
N SER A 7 -15.65 13.99 -27.32
CA SER A 7 -14.68 13.01 -26.83
C SER A 7 -13.87 13.54 -25.63
N ALA A 8 -13.46 14.80 -25.68
CA ALA A 8 -12.80 15.47 -24.55
C ALA A 8 -13.72 15.60 -23.34
N LYS A 9 -15.02 15.82 -23.56
CA LYS A 9 -16.01 15.88 -22.46
C LYS A 9 -16.20 14.52 -21.77
N GLU A 10 -16.22 13.43 -22.50
CA GLU A 10 -16.31 12.08 -21.91
C GLU A 10 -15.06 11.72 -21.11
N ASN A 11 -13.87 12.06 -21.63
CA ASN A 11 -12.62 11.89 -20.89
C ASN A 11 -12.63 12.67 -19.56
N LEU A 12 -13.05 13.94 -19.59
CA LEU A 12 -13.15 14.75 -18.36
C LEU A 12 -14.15 14.16 -17.34
N ILE A 13 -15.28 13.61 -17.81
CA ILE A 13 -16.23 12.92 -16.93
C ILE A 13 -15.60 11.68 -16.31
N SER A 14 -14.80 10.91 -17.08
CA SER A 14 -14.08 9.76 -16.59
C SER A 14 -13.06 10.14 -15.52
N GLU A 15 -12.26 11.20 -15.75
CA GLU A 15 -11.31 11.73 -14.78
C GLU A 15 -12.00 12.17 -13.47
N PHE A 16 -13.12 12.88 -13.57
CA PHE A 16 -13.89 13.26 -12.39
C PHE A 16 -14.44 12.05 -11.61
N ARG A 17 -14.82 10.97 -12.30
CA ARG A 17 -15.26 9.73 -11.65
C ARG A 17 -14.12 9.07 -10.86
N MET A 18 -12.88 9.09 -11.39
CA MET A 18 -11.71 8.63 -10.63
C MET A 18 -11.49 9.45 -9.35
N LEU A 19 -11.86 10.74 -9.38
CA LEU A 19 -11.86 11.62 -8.21
C LEU A 19 -13.16 11.50 -7.35
N ARG A 20 -13.93 10.42 -7.54
CA ARG A 20 -15.16 10.12 -6.80
C ARG A 20 -16.27 11.17 -6.95
N LEU A 21 -16.38 11.81 -8.12
CA LEU A 21 -17.59 12.53 -8.52
C LEU A 21 -18.55 11.58 -9.22
N SER A 22 -19.86 11.76 -8.98
CA SER A 22 -20.86 11.05 -9.77
C SER A 22 -20.89 11.59 -11.21
N ALA A 23 -21.31 10.75 -12.18
CA ALA A 23 -21.41 11.18 -13.57
C ALA A 23 -22.40 12.37 -13.76
N PRO A 24 -23.56 12.42 -13.06
CA PRO A 24 -24.40 13.61 -13.10
C PRO A 24 -23.70 14.87 -12.56
N ALA A 25 -22.97 14.77 -11.44
CA ALA A 25 -22.23 15.90 -10.88
C ALA A 25 -21.15 16.41 -11.84
N SER A 26 -20.39 15.49 -12.45
CA SER A 26 -19.36 15.85 -13.46
C SER A 26 -19.97 16.58 -14.66
N LYS A 27 -21.11 16.06 -15.19
CA LYS A 27 -21.83 16.72 -16.30
C LYS A 27 -22.35 18.10 -15.91
N ALA A 28 -22.92 18.25 -14.71
CA ALA A 28 -23.44 19.51 -14.22
C ALA A 28 -22.31 20.54 -14.04
N TYR A 29 -21.17 20.15 -13.45
CA TYR A 29 -20.03 21.04 -13.28
C TYR A 29 -19.49 21.54 -14.63
N LEU A 30 -19.28 20.65 -15.60
CA LEU A 30 -18.82 21.02 -16.94
C LEU A 30 -19.80 21.97 -17.66
N ALA A 31 -21.11 21.78 -17.44
CA ALA A 31 -22.13 22.67 -18.01
C ALA A 31 -22.16 24.07 -17.34
N LEU A 32 -21.75 24.14 -16.08
CA LEU A 32 -21.67 25.40 -15.31
C LEU A 32 -20.43 26.23 -15.65
N LEU A 33 -19.31 25.61 -16.08
CA LEU A 33 -18.04 26.31 -16.32
C LEU A 33 -18.15 27.55 -17.24
N PRO A 34 -18.85 27.48 -18.38
CA PRO A 34 -18.96 28.63 -19.30
C PRO A 34 -20.04 29.64 -18.88
N LYS A 35 -20.68 29.48 -17.72
CA LYS A 35 -21.88 30.23 -17.33
C LYS A 35 -21.76 30.85 -15.95
N SER A 36 -22.51 31.92 -15.78
CA SER A 36 -22.71 32.57 -14.47
C SER A 36 -24.17 32.44 -14.08
N ASN A 37 -24.44 31.99 -12.85
CA ASN A 37 -25.76 31.93 -12.22
C ASN A 37 -26.87 31.23 -13.03
N VAL A 38 -26.83 29.92 -13.06
CA VAL A 38 -27.77 29.05 -13.81
C VAL A 38 -28.70 28.35 -12.84
N SER A 39 -29.99 28.26 -13.16
CA SER A 39 -30.96 27.48 -12.37
C SER A 39 -30.87 25.97 -12.68
N ALA A 40 -31.34 25.15 -11.75
CA ALA A 40 -31.36 23.70 -11.92
C ALA A 40 -32.15 23.26 -13.17
N SER A 41 -33.27 23.91 -13.46
CA SER A 41 -34.11 23.59 -14.62
C SER A 41 -33.40 23.83 -15.96
N VAL A 42 -32.55 24.86 -16.05
CA VAL A 42 -31.74 25.12 -17.25
C VAL A 42 -30.66 24.02 -17.39
N LEU A 43 -30.03 23.62 -16.29
CA LEU A 43 -29.04 22.55 -16.30
C LEU A 43 -29.65 21.20 -16.72
N CYS A 44 -30.87 20.88 -16.27
CA CYS A 44 -31.57 19.67 -16.69
C CYS A 44 -31.74 19.61 -18.20
N LYS A 45 -32.24 20.71 -18.81
CA LYS A 45 -32.46 20.80 -20.27
C LYS A 45 -31.18 20.63 -21.07
N GLU A 46 -30.07 21.19 -20.60
CA GLU A 46 -28.80 21.18 -21.32
C GLU A 46 -27.99 19.92 -21.17
N THR A 47 -28.02 19.34 -19.98
CA THR A 47 -27.20 18.15 -19.66
C THR A 47 -27.92 16.84 -19.87
N GLY A 48 -29.25 16.87 -20.03
CA GLY A 48 -30.11 15.69 -20.06
C GLY A 48 -30.17 14.94 -18.72
N ILE A 49 -29.76 15.58 -17.62
CA ILE A 49 -29.86 15.02 -16.28
C ILE A 49 -31.33 15.17 -15.83
N PRO A 50 -32.00 14.07 -15.41
CA PRO A 50 -33.36 14.14 -14.90
C PRO A 50 -33.49 15.06 -13.69
N ASP A 51 -34.66 15.74 -13.56
CA ASP A 51 -34.95 16.65 -12.44
C ASP A 51 -34.75 15.99 -11.07
N SER A 52 -35.09 14.72 -10.94
CA SER A 52 -34.87 13.96 -9.70
C SER A 52 -33.37 13.78 -9.32
N LYS A 53 -32.47 13.88 -10.29
CA LYS A 53 -31.02 13.66 -10.08
C LYS A 53 -30.20 14.94 -10.05
N ILE A 54 -30.70 16.05 -10.65
CA ILE A 54 -29.91 17.29 -10.73
C ILE A 54 -29.64 17.88 -9.35
N TYR A 55 -30.63 17.85 -8.46
CA TYR A 55 -30.45 18.40 -7.10
C TYR A 55 -29.45 17.59 -6.28
N TYR A 56 -29.41 16.27 -6.45
CA TYR A 56 -28.37 15.43 -5.83
C TYR A 56 -26.97 15.78 -6.38
N ALA A 57 -26.85 15.96 -7.70
CA ALA A 57 -25.61 16.35 -8.35
C ALA A 57 -25.13 17.72 -7.86
N LEU A 58 -26.01 18.71 -7.78
CA LEU A 58 -25.71 20.04 -7.28
C LEU A 58 -25.36 20.04 -5.79
N SER A 59 -26.06 19.26 -4.97
CA SER A 59 -25.73 19.05 -3.55
C SER A 59 -24.34 18.40 -3.39
N GLU A 60 -24.01 17.41 -4.21
CA GLU A 60 -22.69 16.79 -4.22
C GLU A 60 -21.61 17.82 -4.55
N LEU A 61 -21.79 18.61 -5.62
CA LEU A 61 -20.83 19.64 -6.02
C LEU A 61 -20.66 20.72 -4.95
N SER A 62 -21.75 21.13 -4.31
CA SER A 62 -21.72 22.12 -3.22
C SER A 62 -20.95 21.58 -2.01
N LYS A 63 -21.22 20.33 -1.57
CA LYS A 63 -20.51 19.67 -0.47
C LYS A 63 -19.01 19.49 -0.74
N LYS A 64 -18.64 19.36 -2.01
CA LYS A 64 -17.25 19.24 -2.45
C LYS A 64 -16.58 20.60 -2.73
N GLY A 65 -17.29 21.71 -2.49
CA GLY A 65 -16.77 23.05 -2.70
C GLY A 65 -16.44 23.36 -4.17
N MET A 66 -17.20 22.83 -5.11
CA MET A 66 -16.99 23.01 -6.55
C MET A 66 -17.91 24.06 -7.15
N ILE A 67 -19.00 24.40 -6.47
CA ILE A 67 -19.99 25.39 -6.91
C ILE A 67 -20.39 26.29 -5.77
N ILE A 68 -20.84 27.50 -6.12
CA ILE A 68 -21.51 28.44 -5.23
C ILE A 68 -23.00 28.32 -5.50
N VAL A 69 -23.78 28.24 -4.41
CA VAL A 69 -25.24 28.30 -4.46
C VAL A 69 -25.68 29.69 -4.07
N GLN A 70 -26.37 30.38 -4.94
CA GLN A 70 -26.99 31.67 -4.66
C GLN A 70 -28.46 31.44 -4.37
N ASN A 71 -28.85 31.71 -3.15
CA ASN A 71 -30.23 31.58 -2.71
C ASN A 71 -31.14 32.57 -3.42
N GLY A 72 -32.27 32.10 -3.92
CA GLY A 72 -33.27 32.88 -4.63
C GLY A 72 -34.47 31.98 -4.99
N THR A 73 -35.44 32.57 -5.69
CA THR A 73 -36.60 31.82 -6.18
C THR A 73 -36.68 31.97 -7.70
N PRO A 74 -36.09 31.00 -8.46
CA PRO A 74 -35.37 29.77 -8.04
C PRO A 74 -33.90 30.02 -7.61
N ASN A 75 -33.31 29.07 -6.89
CA ASN A 75 -31.88 29.07 -6.60
C ASN A 75 -31.04 29.01 -7.88
N THR A 76 -29.91 29.71 -7.89
CA THR A 76 -28.96 29.69 -8.99
C THR A 76 -27.59 29.15 -8.54
N TYR A 77 -26.87 28.59 -9.49
CA TYR A 77 -25.63 27.89 -9.27
C TYR A 77 -24.54 28.43 -10.17
N LYS A 78 -23.33 28.55 -9.64
CA LYS A 78 -22.15 29.02 -10.35
C LYS A 78 -20.98 28.12 -10.07
N ALA A 79 -20.22 27.71 -11.11
CA ALA A 79 -18.99 26.95 -10.92
C ALA A 79 -17.93 27.81 -10.23
N ILE A 80 -17.21 27.23 -9.27
CA ILE A 80 -15.96 27.77 -8.74
C ILE A 80 -14.86 27.52 -9.79
N HIS A 81 -13.86 28.39 -9.85
CA HIS A 81 -12.76 28.28 -10.78
C HIS A 81 -12.11 26.87 -10.69
N PRO A 82 -11.81 26.18 -11.81
CA PRO A 82 -11.35 24.78 -11.80
C PRO A 82 -10.15 24.52 -10.90
N ARG A 83 -9.18 25.44 -10.86
CA ARG A 83 -8.00 25.30 -9.98
C ARG A 83 -8.40 25.23 -8.50
N GLU A 84 -9.32 26.06 -8.08
CA GLU A 84 -9.83 26.12 -6.70
C GLU A 84 -10.72 24.88 -6.42
N ALA A 85 -11.63 24.56 -7.31
CA ALA A 85 -12.50 23.39 -7.19
C ALA A 85 -11.71 22.07 -7.06
N VAL A 86 -10.66 21.89 -7.86
CA VAL A 86 -9.75 20.73 -7.75
C VAL A 86 -8.94 20.80 -6.45
N GLY A 87 -8.54 21.97 -5.99
CA GLY A 87 -7.91 22.19 -4.68
C GLY A 87 -8.80 21.69 -3.54
N ASN A 88 -10.08 22.08 -3.55
CA ASN A 88 -11.07 21.62 -2.57
C ASN A 88 -11.28 20.11 -2.59
N LEU A 89 -11.31 19.49 -3.78
CA LEU A 89 -11.35 18.02 -3.91
C LEU A 89 -10.14 17.35 -3.29
N LYS A 90 -8.93 17.85 -3.57
CA LYS A 90 -7.68 17.29 -3.00
C LYS A 90 -7.70 17.36 -1.47
N GLN A 91 -8.12 18.49 -0.91
CA GLN A 91 -8.23 18.66 0.54
C GLN A 91 -9.21 17.65 1.15
N LEU A 92 -10.42 17.52 0.59
CA LEU A 92 -11.41 16.54 1.06
C LEU A 92 -10.91 15.10 0.97
N MET A 93 -10.17 14.75 -0.10
CA MET A 93 -9.58 13.42 -0.25
C MET A 93 -8.53 13.16 0.83
N SER A 94 -7.65 14.12 1.10
CA SER A 94 -6.63 14.04 2.15
C SER A 94 -7.25 13.87 3.54
N GLU A 95 -8.26 14.68 3.87
CA GLU A 95 -8.98 14.59 5.15
C GLU A 95 -9.68 13.23 5.32
N ASN A 96 -10.31 12.72 4.25
CA ASN A 96 -10.97 11.43 4.28
C ASN A 96 -9.96 10.29 4.45
N LEU A 97 -8.81 10.35 3.75
CA LEU A 97 -7.73 9.38 3.90
C LEU A 97 -7.20 9.38 5.34
N SER A 98 -6.92 10.55 5.89
CA SER A 98 -6.45 10.68 7.28
C SER A 98 -7.45 10.10 8.29
N LYS A 99 -8.74 10.32 8.08
CA LYS A 99 -9.80 9.72 8.92
C LYS A 99 -9.85 8.20 8.79
N GLN A 100 -9.67 7.67 7.57
CA GLN A 100 -9.65 6.22 7.34
C GLN A 100 -8.43 5.56 7.96
N LEU A 101 -7.26 6.16 7.86
CA LEU A 101 -6.03 5.68 8.49
C LEU A 101 -6.18 5.62 10.02
N ARG A 102 -6.64 6.70 10.66
CA ARG A 102 -6.91 6.71 12.11
C ARG A 102 -7.91 5.64 12.54
N ARG A 103 -8.94 5.37 11.73
CA ARG A 103 -9.90 4.28 12.02
C ARG A 103 -9.23 2.92 11.94
N ALA A 104 -8.35 2.71 10.95
CA ALA A 104 -7.57 1.48 10.84
C ALA A 104 -6.65 1.28 12.04
N ASP A 105 -5.94 2.33 12.47
CA ASP A 105 -5.09 2.29 13.67
C ASP A 105 -5.89 1.95 14.92
N ASN A 106 -7.05 2.59 15.12
CA ASN A 106 -7.93 2.30 16.25
C ASN A 106 -8.47 0.86 16.23
N LEU A 107 -8.77 0.32 15.04
CA LEU A 107 -9.15 -1.09 14.91
C LEU A 107 -8.02 -2.03 15.33
N ALA A 108 -6.78 -1.74 14.92
CA ALA A 108 -5.63 -2.52 15.33
C ALA A 108 -5.49 -2.53 16.86
N VAL A 109 -5.54 -1.34 17.50
CA VAL A 109 -5.48 -1.22 18.98
C VAL A 109 -6.61 -1.98 19.66
N THR A 110 -7.82 -1.97 19.09
CA THR A 110 -8.99 -2.65 19.67
C THR A 110 -8.91 -4.17 19.52
N LEU A 111 -8.35 -4.65 18.42
CA LEU A 111 -8.31 -6.08 18.10
C LEU A 111 -7.09 -6.79 18.71
N SER A 112 -5.97 -6.09 18.93
CA SER A 112 -4.76 -6.68 19.51
C SER A 112 -5.00 -7.38 20.83
N PRO A 113 -5.69 -6.80 21.85
CA PRO A 113 -5.93 -7.50 23.12
C PRO A 113 -6.82 -8.75 22.97
N ILE A 114 -7.72 -8.76 21.98
CA ILE A 114 -8.57 -9.93 21.71
C ILE A 114 -7.72 -11.07 21.17
N PHE A 115 -6.80 -10.76 20.26
CA PHE A 115 -5.86 -11.73 19.69
C PHE A 115 -4.92 -12.27 20.77
N GLU A 116 -4.28 -11.38 21.54
CA GLU A 116 -3.36 -11.73 22.64
C GLU A 116 -4.04 -12.58 23.74
N SER A 117 -5.33 -12.37 23.99
CA SER A 117 -6.08 -13.19 24.96
C SER A 117 -6.24 -14.66 24.54
N VAL A 118 -6.10 -14.94 23.25
CA VAL A 118 -6.16 -16.30 22.68
C VAL A 118 -4.77 -16.93 22.61
N GLU A 119 -3.74 -16.16 22.24
CA GLU A 119 -2.35 -16.65 22.13
C GLU A 119 -1.75 -17.06 23.50
N GLY A 120 -2.18 -16.44 24.59
CA GLY A 120 -1.69 -16.78 25.95
C GLY A 120 -2.09 -18.16 26.48
N LYS A 121 -2.75 -19.02 25.67
CA LYS A 121 -3.22 -20.34 26.11
C LYS A 121 -2.62 -21.53 25.36
N GLU A 122 -1.84 -21.29 24.32
CA GLU A 122 -1.15 -22.38 23.60
C GLU A 122 0.29 -21.96 23.32
N GLU A 123 1.25 -22.50 24.06
CA GLU A 123 2.60 -22.70 23.54
C GLU A 123 2.48 -23.70 22.37
N ILE A 124 2.10 -23.18 21.23
CA ILE A 124 2.05 -24.02 20.05
C ILE A 124 3.44 -23.97 19.42
N ASP A 125 4.22 -25.00 19.62
CA ASP A 125 5.36 -25.37 18.77
C ASP A 125 4.86 -25.63 17.36
N LEU A 126 4.50 -24.60 16.62
CA LEU A 126 3.88 -24.80 15.31
C LEU A 126 4.56 -24.01 14.21
N ALA A 127 4.64 -24.71 13.10
CA ALA A 127 4.96 -24.09 11.83
C ALA A 127 3.70 -23.41 11.26
N TYR A 128 3.79 -22.12 10.98
CA TYR A 128 2.72 -21.36 10.30
C TYR A 128 2.97 -21.33 8.79
N ILE A 129 1.92 -21.57 8.02
CA ILE A 129 1.99 -21.41 6.57
C ILE A 129 1.62 -19.97 6.21
N ILE A 130 2.54 -19.28 5.53
CA ILE A 130 2.33 -17.95 4.98
C ILE A 130 2.07 -18.09 3.48
N ARG A 131 1.02 -17.43 2.98
CA ARG A 131 0.67 -17.42 1.56
C ARG A 131 0.70 -16.02 0.98
N GLY A 132 1.12 -15.93 -0.29
CA GLY A 132 1.21 -14.69 -1.06
C GLY A 132 2.56 -13.97 -0.90
N GLN A 133 3.19 -13.64 -2.03
CA GLN A 133 4.54 -13.03 -2.08
C GLN A 133 4.66 -11.79 -1.21
N ARG A 134 3.64 -10.91 -1.23
CA ARG A 134 3.64 -9.68 -0.41
C ARG A 134 3.61 -9.97 1.09
N ASN A 135 2.85 -10.98 1.51
CA ASN A 135 2.77 -11.36 2.92
C ASN A 135 4.08 -12.00 3.39
N ILE A 136 4.68 -12.87 2.56
CA ILE A 136 5.98 -13.49 2.84
C ILE A 136 7.04 -12.40 3.01
N ALA A 137 7.18 -11.50 2.02
CA ALA A 137 8.16 -10.42 2.07
C ALA A 137 7.95 -9.50 3.28
N ARG A 138 6.70 -9.18 3.63
CA ARG A 138 6.39 -8.36 4.81
C ARG A 138 6.81 -9.07 6.10
N ARG A 139 6.46 -10.36 6.28
CA ARG A 139 6.83 -11.10 7.48
C ARG A 139 8.32 -11.29 7.64
N MET A 140 9.04 -11.55 6.54
CA MET A 140 10.50 -11.57 6.56
C MET A 140 11.10 -10.22 6.96
N LYS A 141 10.52 -9.13 6.44
CA LYS A 141 10.92 -7.77 6.83
C LYS A 141 10.64 -7.50 8.32
N ASP A 142 9.49 -7.89 8.83
CA ASP A 142 9.12 -7.73 10.24
C ASP A 142 10.13 -8.47 11.15
N LEU A 143 10.60 -9.66 10.75
CA LEU A 143 11.65 -10.39 11.48
C LEU A 143 12.97 -9.62 11.51
N VAL A 144 13.39 -9.06 10.37
CA VAL A 144 14.61 -8.24 10.30
C VAL A 144 14.50 -7.01 11.18
N ASP A 145 13.35 -6.30 11.11
CA ASP A 145 13.13 -5.06 11.85
C ASP A 145 12.99 -5.28 13.39
N SER A 146 12.63 -6.51 13.82
CA SER A 146 12.44 -6.85 15.24
C SER A 146 13.65 -7.51 15.91
N ALA A 147 14.68 -7.84 15.16
CA ALA A 147 15.86 -8.53 15.66
C ALA A 147 16.64 -7.69 16.71
N LYS A 148 17.21 -8.38 17.71
CA LYS A 148 17.93 -7.75 18.82
C LYS A 148 19.39 -8.19 18.94
N LYS A 149 19.77 -9.35 18.40
CA LYS A 149 21.10 -9.95 18.56
C LYS A 149 21.70 -10.34 17.24
N GLU A 150 21.01 -11.19 16.47
CA GLU A 150 21.54 -11.71 15.22
C GLU A 150 20.45 -11.90 14.17
N ILE A 151 20.83 -11.76 12.91
CA ILE A 151 19.97 -11.99 11.75
C ILE A 151 20.74 -12.89 10.77
N LEU A 152 20.06 -13.94 10.28
CA LEU A 152 20.51 -14.73 9.15
C LEU A 152 19.60 -14.48 7.95
N VAL A 153 20.19 -14.11 6.81
CA VAL A 153 19.48 -13.86 5.54
C VAL A 153 20.13 -14.66 4.43
N LEU A 154 19.40 -15.66 3.92
CA LEU A 154 19.78 -16.45 2.76
C LEU A 154 18.71 -16.22 1.70
N ILE A 155 18.98 -15.41 0.67
CA ILE A 155 17.98 -15.01 -0.31
C ILE A 155 18.50 -15.21 -1.71
N SER A 156 17.77 -15.99 -2.51
CA SER A 156 18.04 -16.24 -3.93
C SER A 156 17.12 -15.45 -4.87
N GLU A 157 15.97 -15.00 -4.36
CA GLU A 157 14.94 -14.30 -5.12
C GLU A 157 15.13 -12.78 -5.10
N GLU A 158 15.25 -12.16 -6.27
CA GLU A 158 15.45 -10.72 -6.45
C GLU A 158 14.35 -9.88 -5.77
N TYR A 159 13.09 -10.26 -5.95
CA TYR A 159 11.96 -9.58 -5.33
C TYR A 159 12.05 -9.53 -3.79
N LEU A 160 12.51 -10.61 -3.16
CA LEU A 160 12.69 -10.64 -1.70
C LEU A 160 13.88 -9.77 -1.30
N TRP A 161 14.97 -9.83 -2.05
CA TRP A 161 16.15 -9.02 -1.79
C TRP A 161 15.85 -7.51 -1.86
N ASP A 162 15.14 -7.06 -2.89
CA ASP A 162 14.72 -5.66 -3.04
C ASP A 162 13.91 -5.14 -1.84
N ARG A 163 13.12 -6.01 -1.24
CA ARG A 163 12.29 -5.66 -0.07
C ARG A 163 13.05 -5.68 1.25
N LEU A 164 14.04 -6.56 1.39
CA LEU A 164 14.79 -6.74 2.63
C LEU A 164 16.04 -5.87 2.71
N SER A 165 16.70 -5.58 1.61
CA SER A 165 17.96 -4.82 1.56
C SER A 165 17.86 -3.46 2.24
N LEU A 166 16.74 -2.74 2.06
CA LEU A 166 16.49 -1.44 2.70
C LEU A 166 16.31 -1.54 4.23
N SER A 167 15.76 -2.63 4.73
CA SER A 167 15.63 -2.88 6.18
C SER A 167 16.99 -3.28 6.76
N LEU A 168 17.69 -4.20 6.09
CA LEU A 168 19.05 -4.60 6.48
C LEU A 168 20.04 -3.41 6.54
N ALA A 169 19.88 -2.44 5.64
CA ALA A 169 20.69 -1.22 5.66
C ALA A 169 20.45 -0.32 6.89
N LYS A 170 19.33 -0.50 7.59
CA LYS A 170 18.95 0.29 8.79
C LYS A 170 19.15 -0.47 10.10
N VAL A 171 19.58 -1.72 10.04
CA VAL A 171 19.87 -2.53 11.22
C VAL A 171 20.99 -1.87 12.01
N ASP A 172 20.84 -1.85 13.33
CA ASP A 172 21.83 -1.31 14.25
C ASP A 172 23.15 -2.10 14.17
N ASP A 173 24.29 -1.40 14.25
CA ASP A 173 25.61 -2.02 14.13
C ASP A 173 25.94 -2.99 15.28
N SER A 174 25.14 -2.99 16.37
CA SER A 174 25.25 -3.96 17.47
C SER A 174 24.65 -5.33 17.15
N ILE A 175 23.87 -5.45 16.06
CA ILE A 175 23.24 -6.68 15.65
C ILE A 175 24.13 -7.39 14.62
N GLU A 176 24.44 -8.67 14.87
CA GLU A 176 25.22 -9.47 13.94
C GLU A 176 24.36 -9.85 12.72
N VAL A 177 24.76 -9.45 11.51
CA VAL A 177 24.05 -9.73 10.28
C VAL A 177 24.84 -10.69 9.40
N LYS A 178 24.34 -11.91 9.25
CA LYS A 178 24.87 -12.97 8.39
C LYS A 178 24.07 -13.03 7.10
N THR A 179 24.67 -12.70 5.97
CA THR A 179 23.96 -12.64 4.69
C THR A 179 24.65 -13.45 3.63
N ALA A 180 23.88 -14.26 2.89
CA ALA A 180 24.32 -14.92 1.67
C ALA A 180 23.31 -14.72 0.54
N ILE A 181 23.80 -14.23 -0.59
CA ILE A 181 23.00 -13.94 -1.80
C ILE A 181 23.78 -14.37 -3.05
N PRO A 182 23.09 -14.70 -4.16
CA PRO A 182 23.76 -14.99 -5.42
C PRO A 182 24.59 -13.81 -5.93
N ARG A 183 25.67 -14.08 -6.65
CA ARG A 183 26.53 -13.02 -7.23
C ARG A 183 25.77 -11.95 -8.01
N LYS A 184 24.71 -12.33 -8.73
CA LYS A 184 23.89 -11.41 -9.51
C LYS A 184 23.22 -10.32 -8.65
N LEU A 185 22.93 -10.61 -7.36
CA LEU A 185 22.27 -9.68 -6.43
C LEU A 185 23.28 -8.85 -5.62
N GLN A 186 24.54 -9.26 -5.52
CA GLN A 186 25.57 -8.54 -4.76
C GLN A 186 25.83 -7.16 -5.34
N ASN A 187 25.77 -7.03 -6.68
CA ASN A 187 25.96 -5.74 -7.36
C ASN A 187 24.82 -4.72 -7.13
N MET A 188 23.72 -5.16 -6.54
CA MET A 188 22.56 -4.31 -6.21
C MET A 188 22.59 -3.83 -4.75
N SER A 189 23.58 -4.24 -3.96
CA SER A 189 23.69 -3.88 -2.55
C SER A 189 24.21 -2.46 -2.37
N GLN A 190 23.56 -1.65 -1.52
CA GLN A 190 23.93 -0.26 -1.23
C GLN A 190 24.93 -0.11 -0.08
N LYS A 191 25.27 -1.16 0.66
CA LYS A 191 26.23 -1.11 1.79
C LYS A 191 27.53 -1.82 1.41
N GLU A 192 28.63 -1.06 1.30
CA GLU A 192 29.99 -1.57 1.06
C GLU A 192 30.58 -2.36 2.25
N THR A 193 29.99 -2.26 3.43
CA THR A 193 30.53 -2.81 4.69
C THR A 193 30.02 -4.20 5.07
N THR A 194 29.04 -4.74 4.38
CA THR A 194 28.50 -6.07 4.73
C THR A 194 29.24 -7.16 3.94
N LEU A 195 29.94 -8.04 4.63
CA LEU A 195 30.55 -9.23 4.04
C LEU A 195 29.43 -10.21 3.61
N PHE A 196 29.16 -10.25 2.32
CA PHE A 196 28.23 -11.21 1.75
C PHE A 196 28.94 -12.51 1.42
N LYS A 197 28.39 -13.64 1.84
CA LYS A 197 28.74 -14.92 1.23
C LYS A 197 27.97 -15.10 -0.09
N THR A 198 28.57 -15.79 -1.04
CA THR A 198 27.90 -16.18 -2.27
C THR A 198 27.04 -17.40 -2.04
N LEU A 199 25.72 -17.26 -2.23
CA LEU A 199 24.74 -18.33 -2.13
C LEU A 199 24.77 -19.16 -3.43
N GLU A 200 25.02 -20.47 -3.31
CA GLU A 200 25.13 -21.39 -4.46
C GLU A 200 23.82 -22.12 -4.74
N CYS A 201 22.93 -22.25 -3.77
CA CYS A 201 21.66 -22.97 -3.91
C CYS A 201 20.45 -22.03 -3.81
N PRO A 202 19.36 -22.28 -4.54
CA PRO A 202 18.18 -21.46 -4.56
C PRO A 202 17.33 -21.67 -3.29
N ILE A 203 17.72 -21.00 -2.20
CA ILE A 203 16.95 -21.03 -0.96
C ILE A 203 16.60 -19.60 -0.52
N ASN A 204 15.50 -19.45 0.20
CA ASN A 204 15.08 -18.18 0.76
C ASN A 204 14.71 -18.39 2.22
N VAL A 205 15.59 -17.95 3.13
CA VAL A 205 15.44 -18.08 4.58
C VAL A 205 15.77 -16.75 5.23
N VAL A 206 14.96 -16.35 6.20
CA VAL A 206 15.26 -15.27 7.14
C VAL A 206 15.05 -15.81 8.54
N MET A 207 16.04 -15.64 9.42
CA MET A 207 15.98 -16.03 10.82
C MET A 207 16.41 -14.85 11.69
N SER A 208 15.75 -14.70 12.83
CA SER A 208 16.04 -13.67 13.82
C SER A 208 16.28 -14.31 15.19
N ASP A 209 17.40 -13.94 15.85
CA ASP A 209 17.75 -14.23 17.22
C ASP A 209 17.73 -15.71 17.62
N MET A 210 17.80 -16.64 16.68
CA MET A 210 17.60 -18.08 16.90
C MET A 210 16.24 -18.39 17.59
N GLU A 211 15.25 -17.52 17.40
CA GLU A 211 13.91 -17.66 17.99
C GLU A 211 12.84 -17.92 16.94
N MET A 212 13.00 -17.32 15.74
CA MET A 212 12.03 -17.44 14.67
C MET A 212 12.72 -17.54 13.31
N LEU A 213 12.20 -18.42 12.46
CA LEU A 213 12.67 -18.66 11.10
C LEU A 213 11.51 -18.63 10.11
N ILE A 214 11.70 -17.98 8.97
CA ILE A 214 10.81 -18.08 7.82
C ILE A 214 11.61 -18.69 6.66
N THR A 215 11.13 -19.80 6.12
CA THR A 215 11.66 -20.41 4.90
C THR A 215 10.60 -20.46 3.80
N VAL A 216 10.99 -20.13 2.58
CA VAL A 216 10.08 -20.22 1.42
C VAL A 216 10.11 -21.63 0.89
N SER A 217 9.01 -22.36 1.04
CA SER A 217 8.86 -23.73 0.53
C SER A 217 8.66 -23.75 -0.98
N SER A 218 7.96 -22.76 -1.54
CA SER A 218 7.75 -22.60 -2.97
C SER A 218 7.46 -21.13 -3.28
N TRP A 219 8.36 -20.51 -4.04
CA TRP A 219 8.18 -19.12 -4.48
C TRP A 219 7.12 -19.03 -5.58
N GLU A 220 7.11 -19.98 -6.52
CA GLU A 220 6.11 -20.03 -7.59
C GLU A 220 4.68 -20.22 -7.06
N ASN A 221 4.51 -21.03 -6.02
CA ASN A 221 3.22 -21.25 -5.37
C ASN A 221 2.94 -20.24 -4.23
N GLU A 222 3.83 -19.30 -4.01
CA GLU A 222 3.70 -18.24 -3.00
C GLU A 222 3.50 -18.79 -1.58
N VAL A 223 4.25 -19.81 -1.20
CA VAL A 223 4.14 -20.51 0.10
C VAL A 223 5.46 -20.43 0.86
N ALA A 224 5.37 -19.98 2.11
CA ALA A 224 6.46 -20.01 3.09
C ALA A 224 5.98 -20.65 4.40
N VAL A 225 6.93 -21.17 5.16
CA VAL A 225 6.73 -21.68 6.52
C VAL A 225 7.47 -20.79 7.49
N MET A 226 6.78 -20.35 8.54
CA MET A 226 7.33 -19.65 9.69
C MET A 226 7.34 -20.62 10.88
N THR A 227 8.46 -20.75 11.58
CA THR A 227 8.61 -21.72 12.65
C THR A 227 9.62 -21.26 13.69
N ASN A 228 9.43 -21.74 14.92
CA ASN A 228 10.39 -21.63 16.03
C ASN A 228 11.17 -22.94 16.28
N ASP A 229 11.16 -23.88 15.34
CA ASP A 229 11.86 -25.16 15.45
C ASP A 229 13.39 -24.96 15.49
N LYS A 230 13.99 -25.30 16.61
CA LYS A 230 15.44 -25.17 16.85
C LYS A 230 16.29 -26.01 15.91
N ALA A 231 15.81 -27.17 15.48
CA ALA A 231 16.54 -28.03 14.56
C ALA A 231 16.64 -27.38 13.18
N LEU A 232 15.55 -26.80 12.65
CA LEU A 232 15.55 -26.06 11.40
C LEU A 232 16.42 -24.80 11.45
N MET A 233 16.44 -24.11 12.58
CA MET A 233 17.31 -22.95 12.80
C MET A 233 18.79 -23.35 12.77
N THR A 234 19.16 -24.41 13.51
CA THR A 234 20.52 -24.96 13.52
C THR A 234 20.96 -25.41 12.14
N MET A 235 20.11 -26.13 11.41
CA MET A 235 20.38 -26.53 10.02
C MET A 235 20.61 -25.32 9.11
N SER A 236 19.85 -24.23 9.30
CA SER A 236 20.01 -23.01 8.50
C SER A 236 21.33 -22.31 8.77
N MET A 237 21.80 -22.30 10.01
CA MET A 237 23.12 -21.78 10.39
C MET A 237 24.24 -22.66 9.82
N GLU A 238 24.16 -23.98 9.97
CA GLU A 238 25.13 -24.91 9.39
C GLU A 238 25.20 -24.78 7.86
N TYR A 239 24.04 -24.54 7.22
CA TYR A 239 23.97 -24.27 5.79
C TYR A 239 24.77 -23.01 5.41
N TYR A 240 24.63 -21.93 6.17
CA TYR A 240 25.39 -20.69 5.96
C TYR A 240 26.90 -20.89 6.16
N GLU A 241 27.30 -21.73 7.10
CA GLU A 241 28.71 -21.99 7.40
C GLU A 241 29.36 -22.96 6.42
N ASN A 242 28.55 -23.77 5.72
CA ASN A 242 29.04 -24.76 4.78
C ASN A 242 29.61 -24.10 3.50
N PRO A 243 30.89 -24.25 3.20
CA PRO A 243 31.52 -23.63 2.03
C PRO A 243 31.05 -24.19 0.68
N LYS A 244 30.31 -25.32 0.67
CA LYS A 244 29.65 -25.84 -0.54
C LYS A 244 28.33 -25.12 -0.85
N CYS A 245 27.69 -24.56 0.17
CA CYS A 245 26.41 -23.89 0.06
C CYS A 245 26.56 -22.37 0.02
N CYS A 246 27.46 -21.84 0.86
CA CYS A 246 27.74 -20.42 0.98
C CYS A 246 29.25 -20.17 0.94
N LYS A 247 29.75 -19.62 -0.15
CA LYS A 247 31.19 -19.34 -0.33
C LYS A 247 31.52 -17.92 0.15
N CYS A 248 32.63 -17.76 0.86
CA CYS A 248 33.20 -16.45 1.10
C CYS A 248 33.53 -15.78 -0.24
N ALA A 249 33.21 -14.48 -0.36
CA ALA A 249 33.48 -13.68 -1.56
C ALA A 249 34.98 -13.51 -1.77
#